data_1480bfac4c4585d23dedcbf4e4f20c09
#
_entry.id   1480bfac4c4585d23dedcbf4e4f20c09
#
_cell.length_a   1.000
_cell.length_b   1.000
_cell.length_c   1.000
_cell.angle_alpha   90.00
_cell.angle_beta   90.00
_cell.angle_gamma   90.00
#
_symmetry.space_group_name_H-M   'P 1'
#
loop_
_entity.id
_entity.type
_entity.pdbx_description
1 polymer ?
#
loop_
_entity_poly.entity_id
_entity_poly.type
_entity_poly.pdbx_seq_one_letter_code
_entity_poly.pdbx_strand_id
1 'polypeptide(L)'
;MHALERFHTAHPNLALAVNVTRHPYSFIGDSKQSSTSLDGYNVKVPKSTWHDSLLGYMGNDPKRRDDAEQSMAKLGRQAGISFDYNVLTQWQPIESQRLLLWAGKHGLAEEFMTNLNHRHFEHQESASMRATLLNAAEEVGLDRRDANAFLDTKEYEEDVWQSYGSTIHEKGIHSIPMFVYHVPVLNISGGPFRARGVSGREPYVVRGSMSEDYFFKLFETIASEVAEEMKRNGGGGGGGVETHDEVQTMVQGGDMWGGGERSGTCA
;
A
#
# COMPACT_ATOMS: atom_id res chain seq x y z
N MET A 1 6.57 9.45 -3.85
CA MET A 1 7.71 10.27 -3.40
C MET A 1 7.96 11.46 -4.30
N HIS A 2 8.14 11.31 -5.64
CA HIS A 2 8.44 12.43 -6.56
C HIS A 2 7.50 13.64 -6.45
N ALA A 3 6.18 13.42 -6.34
CA ALA A 3 5.23 14.53 -6.17
C ALA A 3 5.45 15.34 -4.89
N LEU A 4 5.85 14.69 -3.79
CA LEU A 4 6.16 15.35 -2.52
C LEU A 4 7.48 16.11 -2.58
N GLU A 5 8.52 15.54 -3.18
CA GLU A 5 9.80 16.19 -3.43
C GLU A 5 9.63 17.44 -4.29
N ARG A 6 8.83 17.31 -5.36
CA ARG A 6 8.47 18.43 -6.22
C ARG A 6 7.71 19.51 -5.47
N PHE A 7 6.77 19.11 -4.58
CA PHE A 7 6.03 20.04 -3.74
C PHE A 7 6.98 20.84 -2.82
N HIS A 8 7.90 20.18 -2.11
CA HIS A 8 8.86 20.85 -1.25
C HIS A 8 9.79 21.79 -2.02
N THR A 9 10.17 21.41 -3.24
CA THR A 9 11.00 22.26 -4.12
C THR A 9 10.23 23.51 -4.56
N ALA A 10 8.95 23.37 -4.92
CA ALA A 10 8.12 24.47 -5.37
C ALA A 10 7.66 25.39 -4.21
N HIS A 11 7.51 24.84 -3.01
CA HIS A 11 6.96 25.50 -1.83
C HIS A 11 7.86 25.37 -0.61
N PRO A 12 9.10 25.89 -0.63
CA PRO A 12 10.09 25.68 0.45
C PRO A 12 9.68 26.27 1.81
N ASN A 13 8.69 27.19 1.81
CA ASN A 13 8.17 27.82 3.02
C ASN A 13 6.92 27.12 3.60
N LEU A 14 6.44 26.05 2.93
CA LEU A 14 5.31 25.26 3.41
C LEU A 14 5.84 23.92 3.91
N ALA A 15 5.77 23.73 5.23
CA ALA A 15 6.11 22.45 5.83
C ALA A 15 4.93 21.47 5.64
N LEU A 16 5.15 20.42 4.86
CA LEU A 16 4.23 19.30 4.69
C LEU A 16 4.99 18.00 4.93
N ALA A 17 4.84 17.43 6.11
CA ALA A 17 5.37 16.10 6.41
C ALA A 17 4.30 15.05 6.09
N VAL A 18 4.67 13.99 5.38
CA VAL A 18 3.78 12.88 5.04
C VAL A 18 4.33 11.62 5.69
N ASN A 19 3.58 11.08 6.65
CA ASN A 19 3.86 9.78 7.24
C ASN A 19 3.03 8.72 6.52
N VAL A 20 3.68 7.69 5.97
CA VAL A 20 3.04 6.63 5.20
C VAL A 20 2.84 5.41 6.08
N THR A 21 1.58 4.98 6.23
CA THR A 21 1.25 3.71 6.89
C THR A 21 0.63 2.75 5.88
N ARG A 22 1.26 1.59 5.69
CA ARG A 22 0.75 0.53 4.82
C ARG A 22 -0.10 -0.46 5.60
N HIS A 23 -1.21 -0.85 5.00
CA HIS A 23 -2.11 -1.86 5.57
C HIS A 23 -2.09 -3.12 4.72
N PRO A 24 -1.98 -4.31 5.32
CA PRO A 24 -2.12 -5.58 4.62
C PRO A 24 -3.44 -5.67 3.86
N TYR A 25 -3.38 -6.14 2.62
CA TYR A 25 -4.54 -6.27 1.74
C TYR A 25 -4.51 -7.59 0.98
N SER A 26 -5.69 -8.17 0.77
CA SER A 26 -5.88 -9.31 -0.13
C SER A 26 -7.18 -9.13 -0.91
N PHE A 27 -7.15 -9.36 -2.23
CA PHE A 27 -8.36 -9.32 -3.08
C PHE A 27 -9.43 -10.34 -2.72
N ILE A 28 -9.04 -11.41 -2.03
CA ILE A 28 -9.95 -12.47 -1.59
C ILE A 28 -10.31 -12.35 -0.10
N GLY A 29 -9.95 -11.23 0.54
CA GLY A 29 -10.23 -10.96 1.93
C GLY A 29 -9.55 -11.99 2.85
N ASP A 30 -10.24 -12.38 3.91
CA ASP A 30 -9.80 -13.36 4.90
C ASP A 30 -10.17 -14.82 4.54
N SER A 31 -10.63 -15.06 3.32
CA SER A 31 -10.85 -16.43 2.81
C SER A 31 -9.54 -17.19 2.75
N LYS A 32 -9.30 -18.11 3.68
CA LYS A 32 -8.03 -18.84 3.81
C LYS A 32 -7.84 -19.86 2.68
N GLN A 33 -7.55 -19.38 1.49
CA GLN A 33 -7.32 -20.22 0.31
C GLN A 33 -5.85 -20.57 0.11
N SER A 34 -4.93 -19.75 0.58
CA SER A 34 -3.50 -20.04 0.53
C SER A 34 -2.96 -20.37 1.91
N SER A 35 -1.84 -21.08 1.94
CA SER A 35 -1.14 -21.42 3.16
C SER A 35 -0.13 -20.35 3.51
N THR A 36 0.18 -20.27 4.79
CA THR A 36 1.23 -19.45 5.36
C THR A 36 2.62 -20.12 5.28
N SER A 37 2.83 -21.09 4.40
CA SER A 37 4.11 -21.77 4.30
C SER A 37 5.22 -20.81 3.88
N LEU A 38 6.26 -20.73 4.70
CA LEU A 38 7.46 -19.92 4.46
C LEU A 38 8.36 -20.45 3.31
N ASP A 39 8.09 -21.66 2.82
CA ASP A 39 8.72 -22.17 1.62
C ASP A 39 8.14 -21.53 0.35
N GLY A 40 7.33 -20.50 0.55
CA GLY A 40 6.72 -19.70 -0.49
C GLY A 40 5.44 -20.27 -1.03
N TYR A 41 5.17 -21.57 -0.84
CA TYR A 41 4.01 -22.21 -1.43
C TYR A 41 3.49 -23.36 -0.58
N ASN A 42 2.18 -23.35 -0.35
CA ASN A 42 1.50 -24.52 0.17
C ASN A 42 1.54 -25.61 -0.88
N VAL A 43 1.89 -26.84 -0.46
CA VAL A 43 1.83 -28.02 -1.32
C VAL A 43 0.43 -28.32 -1.88
N LYS A 44 -0.62 -27.83 -1.22
CA LYS A 44 -2.03 -27.95 -1.64
C LYS A 44 -2.49 -26.87 -2.60
N VAL A 45 -1.76 -25.76 -2.70
CA VAL A 45 -2.05 -24.67 -3.64
C VAL A 45 -1.05 -24.76 -4.78
N PRO A 46 -1.49 -24.91 -6.03
CA PRO A 46 -0.59 -24.97 -7.17
C PRO A 46 0.29 -23.73 -7.24
N LYS A 47 1.58 -23.94 -7.50
CA LYS A 47 2.48 -22.84 -7.83
C LYS A 47 2.05 -22.24 -9.15
N SER A 48 1.90 -20.93 -9.19
CA SER A 48 1.58 -20.20 -10.42
C SER A 48 2.40 -18.93 -10.52
N THR A 49 2.69 -18.52 -11.74
CA THR A 49 3.22 -17.20 -12.01
C THR A 49 2.10 -16.17 -11.98
N TRP A 50 2.45 -14.89 -11.93
CA TRP A 50 1.49 -13.82 -12.17
C TRP A 50 0.78 -14.00 -13.52
N HIS A 51 1.54 -14.32 -14.55
CA HIS A 51 1.04 -14.56 -15.90
C HIS A 51 -0.06 -15.63 -15.92
N ASP A 52 0.17 -16.78 -15.27
CA ASP A 52 -0.82 -17.87 -15.20
C ASP A 52 -2.02 -17.50 -14.32
N SER A 53 -1.76 -16.86 -13.18
CA SER A 53 -2.81 -16.42 -12.26
C SER A 53 -3.75 -15.41 -12.92
N LEU A 54 -3.18 -14.47 -13.67
CA LEU A 54 -3.94 -13.45 -14.38
C LEU A 54 -4.82 -14.05 -15.49
N LEU A 55 -4.38 -15.11 -16.15
CA LEU A 55 -5.19 -15.83 -17.14
C LEU A 55 -6.52 -16.30 -16.53
N GLY A 56 -6.44 -16.94 -15.36
CA GLY A 56 -7.64 -17.38 -14.62
C GLY A 56 -8.54 -16.20 -14.22
N TYR A 57 -7.95 -15.12 -13.74
CA TYR A 57 -8.67 -13.90 -13.36
C TYR A 57 -9.36 -13.23 -14.56
N MET A 58 -8.76 -13.29 -15.74
CA MET A 58 -9.32 -12.75 -16.99
C MET A 58 -10.32 -13.71 -17.70
N GLY A 59 -10.80 -14.72 -16.99
CA GLY A 59 -11.80 -15.68 -17.52
C GLY A 59 -11.22 -16.65 -18.54
N ASN A 60 -9.95 -17.00 -18.41
CA ASN A 60 -9.19 -17.87 -19.31
C ASN A 60 -9.10 -17.34 -20.75
N ASP A 61 -9.13 -16.02 -20.92
CA ASP A 61 -8.94 -15.35 -22.20
C ASP A 61 -7.49 -14.84 -22.33
N PRO A 62 -6.65 -15.49 -23.16
CA PRO A 62 -5.24 -15.09 -23.32
C PRO A 62 -5.08 -13.65 -23.85
N LYS A 63 -5.98 -13.23 -24.75
CA LYS A 63 -5.91 -11.89 -25.32
C LYS A 63 -6.15 -10.82 -24.24
N ARG A 64 -7.17 -11.00 -23.41
CA ARG A 64 -7.46 -10.07 -22.29
C ARG A 64 -6.30 -10.03 -21.30
N ARG A 65 -5.68 -11.18 -20.99
CA ARG A 65 -4.47 -11.23 -20.17
C ARG A 65 -3.34 -10.41 -20.78
N ASP A 66 -3.02 -10.67 -22.06
CA ASP A 66 -1.90 -10.01 -22.74
C ASP A 66 -2.13 -8.49 -22.86
N ASP A 67 -3.36 -8.06 -23.17
CA ASP A 67 -3.73 -6.64 -23.18
C ASP A 67 -3.55 -5.98 -21.80
N ALA A 68 -3.92 -6.68 -20.73
CA ALA A 68 -3.76 -6.21 -19.36
C ALA A 68 -2.28 -6.10 -18.97
N GLU A 69 -1.47 -7.13 -19.23
CA GLU A 69 -0.02 -7.12 -18.97
C GLU A 69 0.69 -6.00 -19.75
N GLN A 70 0.37 -5.81 -21.03
CA GLN A 70 0.93 -4.73 -21.83
C GLN A 70 0.58 -3.34 -21.28
N SER A 71 -0.67 -3.16 -20.84
CA SER A 71 -1.13 -1.91 -20.24
C SER A 71 -0.37 -1.60 -18.96
N MET A 72 -0.23 -2.59 -18.08
CA MET A 72 0.52 -2.43 -16.83
C MET A 72 2.02 -2.24 -17.09
N ALA A 73 2.62 -2.99 -18.01
CA ALA A 73 4.02 -2.81 -18.38
C ALA A 73 4.29 -1.41 -18.94
N LYS A 74 3.34 -0.82 -19.67
CA LYS A 74 3.43 0.56 -20.14
C LYS A 74 3.43 1.56 -18.98
N LEU A 75 2.51 1.40 -18.02
CA LEU A 75 2.44 2.23 -16.82
C LEU A 75 3.70 2.09 -15.96
N GLY A 76 4.16 0.84 -15.78
CA GLY A 76 5.40 0.55 -15.06
C GLY A 76 6.60 1.29 -15.66
N ARG A 77 6.81 1.18 -16.98
CA ARG A 77 7.91 1.89 -17.65
C ARG A 77 7.85 3.41 -17.47
N GLN A 78 6.65 3.99 -17.42
CA GLN A 78 6.50 5.44 -17.14
C GLN A 78 6.91 5.80 -15.71
N ALA A 79 6.80 4.84 -14.78
CA ALA A 79 7.21 4.97 -13.38
C ALA A 79 8.62 4.44 -13.11
N GLY A 80 9.37 4.01 -14.14
CA GLY A 80 10.73 3.45 -14.00
C GLY A 80 10.74 1.99 -13.52
N ILE A 81 9.62 1.26 -13.65
CA ILE A 81 9.48 -0.13 -13.21
C ILE A 81 9.42 -1.06 -14.43
N SER A 82 10.24 -2.11 -14.41
CA SER A 82 10.28 -3.16 -15.45
C SER A 82 9.60 -4.43 -14.97
N PHE A 83 8.27 -4.51 -15.08
CA PHE A 83 7.53 -5.67 -14.62
C PHE A 83 7.91 -6.96 -15.34
N ASP A 84 8.17 -8.01 -14.58
CA ASP A 84 8.29 -9.39 -15.02
C ASP A 84 7.19 -10.26 -14.40
N TYR A 85 6.26 -10.71 -15.22
CA TYR A 85 5.08 -11.48 -14.79
C TYR A 85 5.34 -12.97 -14.62
N ASN A 86 6.57 -13.44 -14.83
CA ASN A 86 6.93 -14.84 -14.62
C ASN A 86 7.32 -15.16 -13.17
N VAL A 87 7.21 -14.19 -12.26
CA VAL A 87 7.45 -14.41 -10.84
C VAL A 87 6.38 -15.33 -10.23
N LEU A 88 6.82 -16.30 -9.45
CA LEU A 88 5.92 -17.14 -8.68
C LEU A 88 5.27 -16.34 -7.56
N THR A 89 3.96 -16.46 -7.40
CA THR A 89 3.20 -15.66 -6.45
C THR A 89 2.14 -16.45 -5.69
N GLN A 90 1.63 -15.86 -4.63
CA GLN A 90 0.45 -16.31 -3.88
C GLN A 90 -0.51 -15.13 -3.68
N TRP A 91 -1.81 -15.42 -3.65
CA TRP A 91 -2.85 -14.41 -3.48
C TRP A 91 -2.95 -13.82 -2.05
N GLN A 92 -2.39 -14.52 -1.06
CA GLN A 92 -2.37 -14.12 0.34
C GLN A 92 -0.97 -14.30 0.92
N PRO A 93 -0.02 -13.40 0.60
CA PRO A 93 1.37 -13.54 1.04
C PRO A 93 1.52 -13.10 2.50
N ILE A 94 1.01 -13.89 3.45
CA ILE A 94 0.96 -13.56 4.88
C ILE A 94 2.34 -13.16 5.42
N GLU A 95 3.38 -13.91 5.09
CA GLU A 95 4.71 -13.71 5.68
C GLU A 95 5.33 -12.38 5.26
N SER A 96 5.16 -11.97 4.01
CA SER A 96 5.64 -10.66 3.56
C SER A 96 4.89 -9.51 4.24
N GLN A 97 3.59 -9.66 4.47
CA GLN A 97 2.79 -8.66 5.16
C GLN A 97 3.10 -8.59 6.65
N ARG A 98 3.36 -9.73 7.30
CA ARG A 98 3.82 -9.77 8.69
C ARG A 98 5.18 -9.06 8.84
N LEU A 99 6.11 -9.37 7.94
CA LEU A 99 7.44 -8.78 7.97
C LEU A 99 7.40 -7.27 7.64
N LEU A 100 6.46 -6.82 6.79
CA LEU A 100 6.19 -5.40 6.58
C LEU A 100 5.78 -4.68 7.88
N LEU A 101 4.85 -5.28 8.65
CA LEU A 101 4.41 -4.71 9.93
C LEU A 101 5.57 -4.67 10.94
N TRP A 102 6.37 -5.73 10.97
CA TRP A 102 7.56 -5.79 11.82
C TRP A 102 8.62 -4.74 11.41
N ALA A 103 8.92 -4.59 10.12
CA ALA A 103 9.79 -3.54 9.60
C ALA A 103 9.29 -2.15 9.99
N GLY A 104 7.97 -1.95 10.01
CA GLY A 104 7.35 -0.70 10.45
C GLY A 104 7.65 -0.32 11.89
N LYS A 105 7.79 -1.28 12.80
CA LYS A 105 8.23 -1.02 14.19
C LYS A 105 9.67 -0.48 14.27
N HIS A 106 10.46 -0.76 13.24
CA HIS A 106 11.83 -0.25 13.12
C HIS A 106 11.93 1.02 12.26
N GLY A 107 10.79 1.57 11.80
CA GLY A 107 10.74 2.74 10.93
C GLY A 107 11.18 2.48 9.49
N LEU A 108 11.23 1.21 9.06
CA LEU A 108 11.77 0.78 7.75
C LEU A 108 10.71 0.13 6.84
N ALA A 109 9.41 0.41 7.07
CA ALA A 109 8.34 -0.20 6.29
C ALA A 109 8.39 0.16 4.80
N GLU A 110 8.66 1.43 4.48
CA GLU A 110 8.69 1.91 3.10
C GLU A 110 9.91 1.39 2.34
N GLU A 111 11.07 1.42 2.98
CA GLU A 111 12.32 0.91 2.42
C GLU A 111 12.21 -0.60 2.17
N PHE A 112 11.69 -1.34 3.16
CA PHE A 112 11.47 -2.78 3.04
C PHE A 112 10.51 -3.12 1.90
N MET A 113 9.35 -2.46 1.84
CA MET A 113 8.36 -2.73 0.79
C MET A 113 8.89 -2.33 -0.59
N THR A 114 9.61 -1.23 -0.70
CA THR A 114 10.22 -0.80 -1.96
C THR A 114 11.22 -1.83 -2.46
N ASN A 115 12.12 -2.30 -1.58
CA ASN A 115 13.10 -3.33 -1.93
C ASN A 115 12.43 -4.66 -2.30
N LEU A 116 11.45 -5.10 -1.50
CA LEU A 116 10.72 -6.34 -1.76
C LEU A 116 9.96 -6.30 -3.09
N ASN A 117 9.31 -5.19 -3.41
CA ASN A 117 8.61 -5.01 -4.68
C ASN A 117 9.58 -5.04 -5.87
N HIS A 118 10.73 -4.37 -5.77
CA HIS A 118 11.75 -4.42 -6.80
C HIS A 118 12.22 -5.87 -7.07
N ARG A 119 12.53 -6.62 -6.01
CA ARG A 119 12.90 -8.03 -6.11
C ARG A 119 11.79 -8.87 -6.75
N HIS A 120 10.56 -8.69 -6.29
CA HIS A 120 9.43 -9.49 -6.75
C HIS A 120 9.06 -9.19 -8.21
N PHE A 121 8.84 -7.92 -8.53
CA PHE A 121 8.28 -7.53 -9.82
C PHE A 121 9.30 -7.37 -10.94
N GLU A 122 10.59 -7.18 -10.62
CA GLU A 122 11.61 -6.89 -11.63
C GLU A 122 12.69 -7.96 -11.73
N HIS A 123 12.85 -8.80 -10.67
CA HIS A 123 13.92 -9.82 -10.62
C HIS A 123 13.43 -11.25 -10.41
N GLN A 124 12.13 -11.51 -10.49
CA GLN A 124 11.51 -12.82 -10.27
C GLN A 124 11.84 -13.45 -8.89
N GLU A 125 12.26 -12.65 -7.92
CA GLU A 125 12.49 -13.10 -6.55
C GLU A 125 11.17 -13.06 -5.78
N SER A 126 10.48 -14.19 -5.73
CA SER A 126 9.13 -14.25 -5.14
C SER A 126 9.07 -13.72 -3.71
N ALA A 127 8.20 -12.74 -3.45
CA ALA A 127 7.90 -12.21 -2.12
C ALA A 127 7.27 -13.27 -1.17
N SER A 128 6.94 -14.44 -1.67
CA SER A 128 6.46 -15.56 -0.87
C SER A 128 7.61 -16.47 -0.39
N MET A 129 8.85 -16.24 -0.83
CA MET A 129 10.00 -17.03 -0.46
C MET A 129 10.75 -16.42 0.72
N ARG A 130 11.02 -17.24 1.74
CA ARG A 130 11.76 -16.82 2.94
C ARG A 130 13.09 -16.15 2.61
N ALA A 131 13.84 -16.70 1.67
CA ALA A 131 15.13 -16.15 1.26
C ALA A 131 15.00 -14.72 0.72
N THR A 132 14.00 -14.45 -0.12
CA THR A 132 13.69 -13.11 -0.67
C THR A 132 13.33 -12.14 0.44
N LEU A 133 12.49 -12.56 1.39
CA LEU A 133 12.09 -11.73 2.54
C LEU A 133 13.30 -11.33 3.39
N LEU A 134 14.17 -12.28 3.69
CA LEU A 134 15.38 -12.05 4.48
C LEU A 134 16.39 -11.17 3.74
N ASN A 135 16.54 -11.35 2.43
CA ASN A 135 17.41 -10.50 1.61
C ASN A 135 16.90 -9.05 1.58
N ALA A 136 15.57 -8.87 1.41
CA ALA A 136 14.97 -7.55 1.42
C ALA A 136 15.12 -6.85 2.78
N ALA A 137 14.95 -7.60 3.89
CA ALA A 137 15.12 -7.06 5.22
C ALA A 137 16.58 -6.63 5.49
N GLU A 138 17.53 -7.45 5.15
CA GLU A 138 18.97 -7.19 5.35
C GLU A 138 19.45 -5.98 4.54
N GLU A 139 18.99 -5.83 3.30
CA GLU A 139 19.39 -4.74 2.42
C GLU A 139 18.92 -3.36 2.93
N VAL A 140 17.82 -3.31 3.66
CA VAL A 140 17.33 -2.06 4.27
C VAL A 140 17.85 -1.84 5.70
N GLY A 141 18.79 -2.68 6.17
CA GLY A 141 19.45 -2.51 7.45
C GLY A 141 18.80 -3.21 8.63
N LEU A 142 17.81 -4.06 8.42
CA LEU A 142 17.26 -4.93 9.46
C LEU A 142 18.22 -6.11 9.70
N ASP A 143 18.36 -6.53 10.96
CA ASP A 143 19.20 -7.70 11.27
C ASP A 143 18.55 -8.98 10.70
N ARG A 144 19.30 -9.70 9.86
CA ARG A 144 18.83 -10.90 9.18
C ARG A 144 18.44 -12.04 10.15
N ARG A 145 19.15 -12.15 11.29
CA ARG A 145 18.86 -13.20 12.29
C ARG A 145 17.58 -12.87 13.05
N ASP A 146 17.38 -11.61 13.36
CA ASP A 146 16.16 -11.15 14.03
C ASP A 146 14.95 -11.27 13.11
N ALA A 147 15.07 -10.88 11.83
CA ALA A 147 14.05 -11.10 10.81
C ALA A 147 13.73 -12.59 10.63
N ASN A 148 14.75 -13.44 10.63
CA ASN A 148 14.56 -14.88 10.52
C ASN A 148 13.88 -15.46 11.77
N ALA A 149 14.28 -15.04 12.97
CA ALA A 149 13.63 -15.44 14.22
C ALA A 149 12.17 -14.96 14.31
N PHE A 150 11.90 -13.72 13.87
CA PHE A 150 10.55 -13.19 13.75
C PHE A 150 9.66 -14.06 12.85
N LEU A 151 10.16 -14.47 11.69
CA LEU A 151 9.40 -15.31 10.76
C LEU A 151 9.08 -16.71 11.34
N ASP A 152 9.82 -17.20 12.34
CA ASP A 152 9.52 -18.42 13.06
C ASP A 152 8.42 -18.27 14.12
N THR A 153 8.01 -17.03 14.43
CA THR A 153 6.89 -16.75 15.32
C THR A 153 5.56 -16.71 14.56
N LYS A 154 4.48 -16.39 15.28
CA LYS A 154 3.16 -16.05 14.72
C LYS A 154 2.80 -14.58 14.95
N GLU A 155 3.76 -13.77 15.33
CA GLU A 155 3.54 -12.36 15.58
C GLU A 155 2.97 -11.70 14.32
N TYR A 156 1.93 -10.88 14.47
CA TYR A 156 1.14 -10.22 13.41
C TYR A 156 0.36 -11.14 12.45
N GLU A 157 0.33 -12.46 12.64
CA GLU A 157 -0.49 -13.32 11.76
C GLU A 157 -1.97 -12.94 11.84
N GLU A 158 -2.48 -12.77 13.06
CA GLU A 158 -3.88 -12.38 13.27
C GLU A 158 -4.17 -10.95 12.78
N ASP A 159 -3.24 -10.01 13.01
CA ASP A 159 -3.37 -8.63 12.53
C ASP A 159 -3.49 -8.57 11.00
N VAL A 160 -2.73 -9.39 10.28
CA VAL A 160 -2.80 -9.49 8.81
C VAL A 160 -4.15 -10.07 8.39
N TRP A 161 -4.61 -11.16 9.01
CA TRP A 161 -5.91 -11.76 8.70
C TRP A 161 -7.06 -10.79 8.99
N GLN A 162 -7.02 -10.11 10.11
CA GLN A 162 -8.01 -9.09 10.48
C GLN A 162 -8.00 -7.93 9.48
N SER A 163 -6.82 -7.48 9.06
CA SER A 163 -6.71 -6.44 8.03
C SER A 163 -7.31 -6.88 6.69
N TYR A 164 -7.08 -8.12 6.26
CA TYR A 164 -7.67 -8.67 5.04
C TYR A 164 -9.20 -8.68 5.10
N GLY A 165 -9.77 -9.17 6.21
CA GLY A 165 -11.23 -9.24 6.41
C GLY A 165 -11.85 -7.85 6.52
N SER A 166 -11.34 -7.00 7.41
CA SER A 166 -11.90 -5.68 7.65
C SER A 166 -11.84 -4.78 6.42
N THR A 167 -10.77 -4.88 5.63
CA THR A 167 -10.60 -4.08 4.42
C THR A 167 -11.69 -4.35 3.39
N ILE A 168 -12.03 -5.61 3.15
CA ILE A 168 -13.06 -6.00 2.18
C ILE A 168 -14.46 -5.83 2.77
N HIS A 169 -14.72 -6.43 3.96
CA HIS A 169 -16.08 -6.59 4.47
C HIS A 169 -16.60 -5.35 5.20
N GLU A 170 -15.73 -4.67 5.97
CA GLU A 170 -16.15 -3.52 6.77
C GLU A 170 -15.94 -2.20 6.01
N LYS A 171 -14.80 -2.07 5.31
CA LYS A 171 -14.41 -0.84 4.63
C LYS A 171 -14.83 -0.80 3.15
N GLY A 172 -15.26 -1.93 2.59
CA GLY A 172 -15.71 -2.01 1.19
C GLY A 172 -14.63 -1.64 0.18
N ILE A 173 -13.35 -1.92 0.49
CA ILE A 173 -12.23 -1.65 -0.40
C ILE A 173 -12.00 -2.86 -1.28
N HIS A 174 -12.41 -2.77 -2.54
CA HIS A 174 -12.32 -3.86 -3.52
C HIS A 174 -11.30 -3.58 -4.64
N SER A 175 -10.59 -2.46 -4.55
CA SER A 175 -9.57 -2.07 -5.53
C SER A 175 -8.45 -1.29 -4.87
N ILE A 176 -7.24 -1.46 -5.38
CA ILE A 176 -6.02 -0.82 -4.92
C ILE A 176 -5.23 -0.27 -6.12
N PRO A 177 -4.31 0.68 -5.89
CA PRO A 177 -4.04 1.34 -4.61
C PRO A 177 -5.18 2.24 -4.17
N MET A 178 -5.34 2.41 -2.86
CA MET A 178 -6.22 3.40 -2.27
C MET A 178 -5.45 4.20 -1.22
N PHE A 179 -5.47 5.52 -1.35
CA PHE A 179 -4.79 6.43 -0.43
C PHE A 179 -5.83 7.22 0.36
N VAL A 180 -5.63 7.30 1.67
CA VAL A 180 -6.47 8.06 2.59
C VAL A 180 -5.59 9.03 3.35
N TYR A 181 -5.83 10.32 3.20
CA TYR A 181 -5.04 11.36 3.85
C TYR A 181 -5.77 11.87 5.09
N HIS A 182 -5.16 11.64 6.25
CA HIS A 182 -5.56 12.22 7.51
C HIS A 182 -4.79 13.52 7.72
N VAL A 183 -5.50 14.58 8.08
CA VAL A 183 -4.89 15.90 8.31
C VAL A 183 -5.40 16.41 9.66
N PRO A 184 -4.70 16.12 10.76
CA PRO A 184 -5.18 16.41 12.12
C PRO A 184 -5.54 17.89 12.34
N VAL A 185 -4.75 18.81 11.82
CA VAL A 185 -5.01 20.27 11.91
C VAL A 185 -6.37 20.65 11.33
N LEU A 186 -6.82 19.96 10.28
CA LEU A 186 -8.11 20.20 9.66
C LEU A 186 -9.25 19.40 10.31
N ASN A 187 -8.99 18.74 11.45
CA ASN A 187 -9.91 17.79 12.08
C ASN A 187 -10.36 16.67 11.11
N ILE A 188 -9.44 16.26 10.23
CA ILE A 188 -9.64 15.17 9.29
C ILE A 188 -9.01 13.92 9.88
N SER A 189 -9.83 13.04 10.43
CA SER A 189 -9.41 11.79 11.07
C SER A 189 -10.45 10.70 10.89
N GLY A 190 -10.06 9.46 11.17
CA GLY A 190 -10.97 8.31 11.16
C GLY A 190 -11.31 7.75 9.78
N GLY A 191 -10.74 8.30 8.73
CA GLY A 191 -10.87 7.80 7.37
C GLY A 191 -12.29 7.81 6.78
N PRO A 192 -12.47 7.33 5.57
CA PRO A 192 -13.78 7.22 4.92
C PRO A 192 -14.69 6.19 5.61
N PHE A 193 -14.19 5.52 6.62
CA PHE A 193 -14.82 4.38 7.29
C PHE A 193 -15.15 4.64 8.75
N ARG A 194 -15.10 5.91 9.18
CA ARG A 194 -15.49 6.23 10.55
C ARG A 194 -16.96 5.94 10.80
N ALA A 195 -17.28 5.60 12.05
CA ALA A 195 -18.65 5.33 12.46
C ALA A 195 -19.58 6.52 12.15
N ARG A 196 -20.81 6.21 11.76
CA ARG A 196 -21.85 7.21 11.49
C ARG A 196 -22.06 8.10 12.73
N GLY A 197 -21.99 9.41 12.56
CA GLY A 197 -22.19 10.38 13.64
C GLY A 197 -20.89 10.89 14.31
N VAL A 198 -19.71 10.43 13.90
CA VAL A 198 -18.45 11.03 14.33
C VAL A 198 -18.28 12.39 13.62
N SER A 199 -18.13 13.47 14.40
CA SER A 199 -17.90 14.81 13.87
C SER A 199 -16.50 14.94 13.23
N GLY A 200 -16.33 15.85 12.28
CA GLY A 200 -15.08 16.15 11.60
C GLY A 200 -15.25 16.17 10.09
N ARG A 201 -14.23 16.63 9.38
CA ARG A 201 -14.21 16.69 7.91
C ARG A 201 -13.95 15.30 7.32
N GLU A 202 -14.49 15.07 6.13
CA GLU A 202 -14.15 13.87 5.36
C GLU A 202 -12.67 13.90 4.94
N PRO A 203 -11.97 12.74 4.98
CA PRO A 203 -10.59 12.65 4.52
C PRO A 203 -10.49 12.80 3.01
N TYR A 204 -9.31 13.20 2.54
CA TYR A 204 -9.02 13.10 1.11
C TYR A 204 -8.77 11.65 0.75
N VAL A 205 -9.53 11.14 -0.23
CA VAL A 205 -9.43 9.76 -0.69
C VAL A 205 -9.07 9.74 -2.16
N VAL A 206 -7.96 9.07 -2.49
CA VAL A 206 -7.53 8.84 -3.86
C VAL A 206 -7.67 7.35 -4.17
N ARG A 207 -8.43 7.03 -5.21
CA ARG A 207 -8.66 5.66 -5.66
C ARG A 207 -7.93 5.41 -6.98
N GLY A 208 -7.10 4.38 -6.99
CA GLY A 208 -6.30 4.02 -8.16
C GLY A 208 -5.00 4.81 -8.29
N SER A 209 -4.20 4.41 -9.26
CA SER A 209 -2.94 5.09 -9.60
C SER A 209 -3.22 6.39 -10.32
N MET A 210 -2.77 7.50 -9.76
CA MET A 210 -2.88 8.83 -10.34
C MET A 210 -1.51 9.34 -10.78
N SER A 211 -1.52 10.37 -11.64
CA SER A 211 -0.30 11.00 -12.09
C SER A 211 0.41 11.76 -10.96
N GLU A 212 1.71 12.01 -11.13
CA GLU A 212 2.47 12.88 -10.24
C GLU A 212 1.83 14.27 -10.09
N ASP A 213 1.35 14.86 -11.19
CA ASP A 213 0.66 16.16 -11.17
C ASP A 213 -0.61 16.16 -10.33
N TYR A 214 -1.33 15.03 -10.29
CA TYR A 214 -2.50 14.89 -9.44
C TYR A 214 -2.11 14.97 -7.96
N PHE A 215 -1.12 14.20 -7.55
CA PHE A 215 -0.65 14.21 -6.16
C PHE A 215 -0.02 15.55 -5.78
N PHE A 216 0.73 16.17 -6.67
CA PHE A 216 1.28 17.51 -6.47
C PHE A 216 0.17 18.51 -6.14
N LYS A 217 -0.89 18.57 -6.97
CA LYS A 217 -2.04 19.46 -6.73
C LYS A 217 -2.80 19.12 -5.45
N LEU A 218 -2.90 17.85 -5.10
CA LEU A 218 -3.51 17.44 -3.83
C LEU A 218 -2.70 17.99 -2.64
N PHE A 219 -1.38 17.90 -2.68
CA PHE A 219 -0.51 18.45 -1.64
C PHE A 219 -0.62 19.99 -1.56
N GLU A 220 -0.70 20.69 -2.69
CA GLU A 220 -0.97 22.14 -2.71
C GLU A 220 -2.31 22.47 -2.05
N THR A 221 -3.35 21.71 -2.34
CA THR A 221 -4.69 21.89 -1.74
C THR A 221 -4.64 21.67 -0.23
N ILE A 222 -4.06 20.56 0.23
CA ILE A 222 -3.95 20.26 1.67
C ILE A 222 -3.15 21.36 2.38
N ALA A 223 -1.99 21.74 1.85
CA ALA A 223 -1.13 22.74 2.46
C ALA A 223 -1.81 24.12 2.54
N SER A 224 -2.56 24.51 1.50
CA SER A 224 -3.32 25.76 1.49
C SER A 224 -4.42 25.77 2.56
N GLU A 225 -5.19 24.69 2.68
CA GLU A 225 -6.24 24.57 3.69
C GLU A 225 -5.67 24.55 5.11
N VAL A 226 -4.55 23.87 5.33
CA VAL A 226 -3.82 23.88 6.62
C VAL A 226 -3.38 25.31 6.96
N ALA A 227 -2.78 26.02 6.02
CA ALA A 227 -2.34 27.40 6.24
C ALA A 227 -3.49 28.36 6.56
N GLU A 228 -4.66 28.18 5.94
CA GLU A 228 -5.86 28.96 6.24
C GLU A 228 -6.42 28.63 7.62
N GLU A 229 -6.45 27.37 8.02
CA GLU A 229 -6.95 26.95 9.32
C GLU A 229 -6.03 27.45 10.45
N MET A 230 -4.72 27.40 10.24
CA MET A 230 -3.75 27.94 11.19
C MET A 230 -3.90 29.45 11.37
N LYS A 231 -4.16 30.21 10.30
CA LYS A 231 -4.44 31.64 10.38
C LYS A 231 -5.72 31.92 11.17
N ARG A 232 -6.76 31.10 11.02
CA ARG A 232 -8.01 31.22 11.78
C ARG A 232 -7.80 30.97 13.28
N ASN A 233 -7.00 29.94 13.59
CA ASN A 233 -6.75 29.52 14.97
C ASN A 233 -5.64 30.34 15.66
N GLY A 234 -4.71 30.93 14.90
CA GLY A 234 -3.57 31.73 15.39
C GLY A 234 -3.88 33.21 15.63
N GLY A 235 -5.10 33.68 15.38
CA GLY A 235 -5.51 35.07 15.62
C GLY A 235 -5.68 35.48 17.10
N GLY A 236 -5.32 34.63 18.05
CA GLY A 236 -5.46 34.86 19.48
C GLY A 236 -4.25 34.38 20.29
N GLY A 237 -3.14 35.15 20.31
CA GLY A 237 -2.08 34.96 21.30
C GLY A 237 -0.74 34.43 20.74
N GLY A 238 0.28 35.30 20.79
CA GLY A 238 1.62 34.98 20.37
C GLY A 238 2.26 33.89 21.23
N GLY A 239 2.49 32.77 20.63
CA GLY A 239 3.34 31.68 21.12
C GLY A 239 3.82 30.93 19.91
N GLY A 240 5.13 30.95 19.65
CA GLY A 240 5.73 30.22 18.54
C GLY A 240 5.47 28.73 18.71
N VAL A 241 4.62 28.19 17.87
CA VAL A 241 4.40 26.74 17.75
C VAL A 241 5.30 26.28 16.62
N GLU A 242 6.26 25.44 16.93
CA GLU A 242 6.97 24.64 15.93
C GLU A 242 5.94 23.72 15.27
N THR A 243 5.58 24.01 14.04
CA THR A 243 4.56 23.28 13.29
C THR A 243 5.20 22.14 12.51
N HIS A 244 5.40 21.02 13.19
CA HIS A 244 5.51 19.73 12.52
C HIS A 244 4.12 19.11 12.41
N ASP A 245 3.31 19.62 11.46
CA ASP A 245 2.01 19.02 11.19
C ASP A 245 2.18 17.81 10.27
N GLU A 246 2.12 16.63 10.86
CA GLU A 246 2.16 15.36 10.15
C GLU A 246 0.85 15.13 9.40
N VAL A 247 0.90 15.06 8.08
CA VAL A 247 -0.17 14.48 7.26
C VAL A 247 0.01 12.98 7.24
N GLN A 248 -0.86 12.25 7.94
CA GLN A 248 -0.83 10.80 7.91
C GLN A 248 -1.50 10.27 6.66
N THR A 249 -0.76 9.56 5.83
CA THR A 249 -1.26 8.90 4.62
C THR A 249 -1.36 7.41 4.86
N MET A 250 -2.57 6.87 4.76
CA MET A 250 -2.81 5.44 4.80
C MET A 250 -2.69 4.88 3.39
N VAL A 251 -1.57 4.22 3.08
CA VAL A 251 -1.38 3.53 1.80
C VAL A 251 -1.64 2.05 2.01
N GLN A 252 -2.67 1.52 1.38
CA GLN A 252 -2.90 0.08 1.39
C GLN A 252 -2.03 -0.57 0.33
N GLY A 253 -0.97 -1.20 0.78
CA GLY A 253 -0.08 -1.98 -0.06
C GLY A 253 -0.70 -3.34 -0.35
N GLY A 254 -1.10 -3.53 -1.55
CA GLY A 254 -1.46 -4.80 -2.15
C GLY A 254 -1.15 -4.72 -3.62
N ASP A 255 -0.94 -5.84 -4.23
CA ASP A 255 -0.54 -5.98 -5.61
C ASP A 255 -1.24 -5.01 -6.57
N MET A 256 -0.47 -4.39 -7.46
CA MET A 256 -0.90 -3.38 -8.43
C MET A 256 -1.79 -3.98 -9.54
N TRP A 257 -3.06 -4.28 -9.24
CA TRP A 257 -4.02 -4.60 -10.31
C TRP A 257 -5.33 -3.87 -10.07
N GLY A 258 -5.52 -2.78 -10.79
CA GLY A 258 -6.78 -2.05 -10.85
C GLY A 258 -7.88 -2.89 -11.47
N GLY A 259 -9.00 -2.99 -10.77
CA GLY A 259 -10.14 -3.79 -11.14
C GLY A 259 -10.78 -3.41 -12.46
N GLY A 260 -11.17 -4.41 -13.22
CA GLY A 260 -12.27 -4.28 -14.14
C GLY A 260 -13.58 -4.32 -13.35
N GLU A 261 -14.47 -3.38 -13.63
CA GLU A 261 -15.83 -3.37 -13.09
C GLU A 261 -16.50 -4.72 -13.35
N ARG A 262 -16.87 -5.41 -12.28
CA ARG A 262 -17.79 -6.54 -12.42
C ARG A 262 -19.20 -6.00 -12.53
N SER A 263 -19.69 -5.82 -13.74
CA SER A 263 -21.14 -5.87 -13.99
C SER A 263 -21.56 -7.35 -13.95
N GLY A 264 -21.92 -7.82 -12.79
CA GLY A 264 -22.46 -9.15 -12.55
C GLY A 264 -23.76 -9.01 -11.79
N THR A 265 -24.86 -8.87 -12.53
CA THR A 265 -26.19 -9.17 -12.01
C THR A 265 -26.22 -10.61 -11.53
N CYS A 266 -26.40 -10.77 -10.21
CA CYS A 266 -26.84 -12.05 -9.65
C CYS A 266 -28.30 -12.26 -10.07
N ALA A 267 -28.56 -13.33 -10.77
CA ALA A 267 -29.85 -14.02 -10.79
C ALA A 267 -29.73 -15.28 -9.97
#